data_5408ae93be2c4bbed8ef6efa0d79fd15
#
_entry.id   5408ae93be2c4bbed8ef6efa0d79fd15
#
_cell.length_a   1.000
_cell.length_b   1.000
_cell.length_c   1.000
_cell.angle_alpha   90.00
_cell.angle_beta   90.00
_cell.angle_gamma   90.00
#
_symmetry.space_group_name_H-M   'P 1'
#
loop_
_entity.id
_entity.type
_entity.pdbx_description
1 polymer ?
#
loop_
_entity_poly.entity_id
_entity_poly.type
_entity_poly.pdbx_seq_one_letter_code
_entity_poly.pdbx_strand_id
1 'polypeptide(L)'
;MKRTPLKRKTRLTSTAKPTPRQRIKAKPRTGIEFARVYGSKRRVAYIKELPCVACSGGPCENAHIKSGGIGRKAEYTDIIPLCFTCHKKQHQHGWKALGFDAPTLQHLAYLTQWRWAT
;
A
#
# COMPACT_ATOMS: atom_id res chain seq x y z
N MET A 1 19.04 42.64 45.86
CA MET A 1 17.84 41.79 45.73
C MET A 1 18.24 40.41 45.30
N LYS A 2 18.13 39.46 46.15
CA LYS A 2 18.35 38.08 45.79
C LYS A 2 17.15 37.60 44.96
N ARG A 3 17.38 37.37 43.67
CA ARG A 3 16.36 36.70 42.83
C ARG A 3 16.20 35.30 43.34
N THR A 4 15.06 34.98 43.90
CA THR A 4 14.70 33.60 44.20
C THR A 4 14.64 32.85 42.89
N PRO A 5 15.41 31.75 42.70
CA PRO A 5 15.29 30.98 41.51
C PRO A 5 13.85 30.43 41.44
N LEU A 6 13.20 30.68 40.33
CA LEU A 6 11.91 30.08 40.05
C LEU A 6 12.08 28.55 40.05
N LYS A 7 11.80 27.94 41.20
CA LYS A 7 11.68 26.51 41.24
C LYS A 7 10.52 26.13 40.32
N ARG A 8 10.84 25.51 39.21
CA ARG A 8 9.82 24.82 38.40
C ARG A 8 9.08 23.90 39.35
N LYS A 9 7.90 24.30 39.76
CA LYS A 9 7.06 23.55 40.71
C LYS A 9 6.57 22.20 40.18
N THR A 10 6.63 22.00 38.91
CA THR A 10 6.27 20.74 38.30
C THR A 10 7.13 20.51 37.05
N ARG A 11 8.01 19.55 37.12
CA ARG A 11 8.38 18.88 35.88
C ARG A 11 7.07 18.42 35.26
N LEU A 12 6.77 18.91 34.08
CA LEU A 12 5.76 18.34 33.22
C LEU A 12 6.24 16.95 32.72
N THR A 13 6.67 16.11 33.62
CA THR A 13 6.74 14.70 33.36
C THR A 13 5.39 14.16 33.76
N SER A 14 4.57 13.85 32.78
CA SER A 14 3.49 12.96 33.03
C SER A 14 4.10 11.69 33.62
N THR A 15 3.96 11.50 34.91
CA THR A 15 4.31 10.26 35.61
C THR A 15 3.38 9.13 35.18
N ALA A 16 2.31 9.43 34.47
CA ALA A 16 1.48 8.43 33.84
C ALA A 16 2.22 7.91 32.60
N LYS A 17 2.61 6.63 32.61
CA LYS A 17 2.96 5.92 31.40
C LYS A 17 1.86 6.15 30.38
N PRO A 18 2.18 6.62 29.15
CA PRO A 18 1.14 6.74 28.15
C PRO A 18 0.48 5.39 28.00
N THR A 19 -0.82 5.32 28.28
CA THR A 19 -1.64 4.17 27.94
C THR A 19 -1.36 3.84 26.46
N PRO A 20 -0.96 2.61 26.14
CA PRO A 20 -0.77 2.27 24.75
C PRO A 20 -2.07 2.62 24.02
N ARG A 21 -1.98 3.58 23.07
CA ARG A 21 -3.11 3.90 22.23
C ARG A 21 -3.58 2.58 21.63
N GLN A 22 -4.76 2.16 22.02
CA GLN A 22 -5.39 1.04 21.34
C GLN A 22 -5.35 1.37 19.85
N ARG A 23 -4.65 0.53 19.10
CA ARG A 23 -4.69 0.63 17.64
C ARG A 23 -6.15 0.56 17.24
N ILE A 24 -6.69 1.67 16.77
CA ILE A 24 -8.00 1.68 16.15
C ILE A 24 -7.88 0.68 15.00
N LYS A 25 -8.53 -0.47 15.16
CA LYS A 25 -8.61 -1.46 14.08
C LYS A 25 -9.21 -0.72 12.89
N ALA A 26 -8.47 -0.65 11.79
CA ALA A 26 -9.00 -0.09 10.55
C ALA A 26 -10.36 -0.74 10.28
N LYS A 27 -11.39 0.07 10.04
CA LYS A 27 -12.70 -0.44 9.66
C LYS A 27 -12.54 -1.32 8.42
N PRO A 28 -13.14 -2.52 8.38
CA PRO A 28 -13.11 -3.32 7.18
C PRO A 28 -13.68 -2.51 6.02
N ARG A 29 -13.05 -2.61 4.86
CA ARG A 29 -13.51 -1.91 3.67
C ARG A 29 -14.93 -2.33 3.33
N THR A 30 -15.75 -1.38 2.95
CA THR A 30 -17.08 -1.68 2.44
C THR A 30 -16.94 -2.49 1.14
N GLY A 31 -17.96 -3.29 0.80
CA GLY A 31 -17.96 -4.06 -0.44
C GLY A 31 -17.78 -3.19 -1.69
N ILE A 32 -18.32 -1.98 -1.68
CA ILE A 32 -18.19 -1.00 -2.78
C ILE A 32 -16.74 -0.55 -2.92
N GLU A 33 -16.09 -0.21 -1.81
CA GLU A 33 -14.69 0.20 -1.81
C GLU A 33 -13.76 -0.94 -2.26
N PHE A 34 -13.99 -2.15 -1.77
CA PHE A 34 -13.24 -3.32 -2.19
C PHE A 34 -13.38 -3.56 -3.70
N ALA A 35 -14.60 -3.47 -4.23
CA ALA A 35 -14.85 -3.64 -5.66
C ALA A 35 -14.13 -2.60 -6.51
N ARG A 36 -14.06 -1.35 -6.04
CA ARG A 36 -13.34 -0.28 -6.73
C ARG A 36 -11.83 -0.54 -6.75
N VAL A 37 -11.28 -0.97 -5.63
CA VAL A 37 -9.81 -1.09 -5.43
C VAL A 37 -9.28 -2.40 -6.00
N TYR A 38 -9.99 -3.49 -5.86
CA TYR A 38 -9.52 -4.84 -6.23
C TYR A 38 -10.40 -5.57 -7.25
N GLY A 39 -11.58 -5.06 -7.55
CA GLY A 39 -12.55 -5.68 -8.44
C GLY A 39 -13.40 -6.72 -7.72
N SER A 40 -12.86 -7.88 -7.46
CA SER A 40 -13.53 -8.99 -6.75
C SER A 40 -12.52 -9.90 -6.09
N LYS A 41 -12.99 -10.76 -5.19
CA LYS A 41 -12.13 -11.80 -4.59
C LYS A 41 -11.57 -12.76 -5.63
N ARG A 42 -12.36 -13.08 -6.66
CA ARG A 42 -11.92 -13.92 -7.77
C ARG A 42 -10.80 -13.26 -8.57
N ARG A 43 -10.89 -11.97 -8.79
CA ARG A 43 -9.85 -11.21 -9.48
C ARG A 43 -8.56 -11.16 -8.67
N VAL A 44 -8.65 -10.96 -7.36
CA VAL A 44 -7.49 -11.00 -6.45
C VAL A 44 -6.80 -12.37 -6.55
N ALA A 45 -7.57 -13.45 -6.51
CA ALA A 45 -7.04 -14.81 -6.66
C ALA A 45 -6.42 -15.04 -8.05
N TYR A 46 -7.03 -14.52 -9.10
CA TYR A 46 -6.49 -14.57 -10.45
C TYR A 46 -5.11 -13.92 -10.55
N ILE A 47 -4.95 -12.73 -9.98
CA ILE A 47 -3.65 -12.03 -9.97
C ILE A 47 -2.58 -12.86 -9.24
N LYS A 48 -2.93 -13.52 -8.15
CA LYS A 48 -1.99 -14.37 -7.41
C LYS A 48 -1.43 -15.52 -8.24
N GLU A 49 -2.19 -16.03 -9.18
CA GLU A 49 -1.80 -17.15 -10.04
C GLU A 49 -0.95 -16.71 -11.24
N LEU A 50 -0.92 -15.41 -11.55
CA LEU A 50 -0.15 -14.89 -12.66
C LEU A 50 1.34 -14.85 -12.32
N PRO A 51 2.23 -14.99 -13.33
CA PRO A 51 3.66 -14.79 -13.10
C PRO A 51 3.96 -13.32 -12.82
N CYS A 52 4.96 -13.09 -11.98
CA CYS A 52 5.44 -11.73 -11.69
C CYS A 52 5.95 -11.07 -12.98
N VAL A 53 5.51 -9.83 -13.24
CA VAL A 53 5.94 -9.08 -14.43
C VAL A 53 7.42 -8.69 -14.41
N ALA A 54 8.04 -8.70 -13.22
CA ALA A 54 9.45 -8.34 -13.05
C ALA A 54 10.39 -9.55 -13.07
N CYS A 55 10.04 -10.65 -12.38
CA CYS A 55 10.93 -11.81 -12.22
C CYS A 55 10.32 -13.14 -12.66
N SER A 56 9.09 -13.15 -13.13
CA SER A 56 8.33 -14.33 -13.52
C SER A 56 8.07 -15.35 -12.40
N GLY A 57 8.39 -14.99 -11.16
CA GLY A 57 8.14 -15.83 -9.98
C GLY A 57 6.69 -15.70 -9.49
N GLY A 58 6.40 -16.35 -8.40
CA GLY A 58 5.08 -16.30 -7.74
C GLY A 58 5.16 -16.87 -6.34
N PRO A 59 4.05 -16.84 -5.59
CA PRO A 59 2.76 -16.20 -5.89
C PRO A 59 2.85 -14.67 -5.95
N CYS A 60 1.93 -14.06 -6.68
CA CYS A 60 1.92 -12.61 -6.87
C CYS A 60 0.91 -11.89 -5.99
N GLU A 61 1.21 -10.63 -5.74
CA GLU A 61 0.33 -9.71 -5.03
C GLU A 61 -0.29 -8.71 -5.99
N ASN A 62 -1.39 -8.10 -5.56
CA ASN A 62 -2.08 -7.07 -6.32
C ASN A 62 -1.37 -5.72 -6.13
N ALA A 63 -0.53 -5.35 -7.07
CA ALA A 63 0.25 -4.12 -7.02
C ALA A 63 -0.40 -3.04 -7.89
N HIS A 64 -0.81 -1.93 -7.28
CA HIS A 64 -1.33 -0.78 -8.01
C HIS A 64 -0.19 0.05 -8.60
N ILE A 65 -0.27 0.34 -9.90
CA ILE A 65 0.76 1.13 -10.60
C ILE A 65 0.65 2.63 -10.32
N LYS A 66 -0.50 3.09 -9.81
CA LYS A 66 -0.78 4.48 -9.49
C LYS A 66 -1.22 4.63 -8.06
N SER A 67 -0.93 5.79 -7.48
CA SER A 67 -1.57 6.23 -6.25
C SER A 67 -2.95 6.83 -6.58
N GLY A 68 -3.97 6.49 -5.80
CA GLY A 68 -5.31 7.08 -5.93
C GLY A 68 -5.45 8.45 -5.29
N GLY A 69 -4.34 9.06 -4.82
CA GLY A 69 -4.32 10.28 -4.04
C GLY A 69 -4.18 10.01 -2.54
N ILE A 70 -4.20 11.07 -1.74
CA ILE A 70 -4.03 10.96 -0.28
C ILE A 70 -5.14 10.11 0.33
N GLY A 71 -4.75 9.00 0.96
CA GLY A 71 -5.68 8.10 1.64
C GLY A 71 -6.54 7.22 0.73
N ARG A 72 -6.31 7.24 -0.58
CA ARG A 72 -7.04 6.42 -1.54
C ARG A 72 -6.09 5.56 -2.37
N LYS A 73 -6.46 4.30 -2.56
CA LYS A 73 -5.78 3.44 -3.52
C LYS A 73 -6.35 3.65 -4.92
N ALA A 74 -5.54 3.37 -5.93
CA ALA A 74 -5.98 3.38 -7.32
C ALA A 74 -7.01 2.27 -7.58
N GLU A 75 -7.62 2.29 -8.74
CA GLU A 75 -8.65 1.32 -9.13
C GLU A 75 -8.06 -0.03 -9.51
N TYR A 76 -8.91 -1.07 -9.53
CA TYR A 76 -8.52 -2.43 -9.86
C TYR A 76 -7.96 -2.57 -11.29
N THR A 77 -8.32 -1.68 -12.20
CA THR A 77 -7.79 -1.66 -13.57
C THR A 77 -6.32 -1.26 -13.65
N ASP A 78 -5.77 -0.70 -12.57
CA ASP A 78 -4.38 -0.29 -12.46
C ASP A 78 -3.52 -1.31 -11.71
N ILE A 79 -3.95 -2.55 -11.60
CA ILE A 79 -3.23 -3.61 -10.89
C ILE A 79 -2.39 -4.44 -11.86
N ILE A 80 -1.14 -4.70 -11.45
CA ILE A 80 -0.26 -5.67 -12.11
C ILE A 80 0.20 -6.74 -11.11
N PRO A 81 0.52 -7.96 -11.57
CA PRO A 81 1.03 -8.98 -10.68
C PRO A 81 2.51 -8.76 -10.35
N LEU A 82 2.82 -8.60 -9.06
CA LEU A 82 4.18 -8.56 -8.54
C LEU A 82 4.32 -9.53 -7.39
N CYS A 83 5.38 -10.35 -7.39
CA CYS A 83 5.67 -11.20 -6.25
C CYS A 83 6.05 -10.34 -5.03
N PHE A 84 6.01 -10.95 -3.84
CA PHE A 84 6.30 -10.23 -2.59
C PHE A 84 7.63 -9.48 -2.63
N THR A 85 8.69 -10.11 -3.11
CA THR A 85 10.03 -9.52 -3.17
C THR A 85 10.08 -8.31 -4.09
N CYS A 86 9.52 -8.44 -5.30
CA CYS A 86 9.49 -7.34 -6.28
C CYS A 86 8.58 -6.21 -5.83
N HIS A 87 7.44 -6.54 -5.23
CA HIS A 87 6.50 -5.56 -4.69
C HIS A 87 7.12 -4.75 -3.54
N LYS A 88 7.83 -5.43 -2.64
CA LYS A 88 8.58 -4.78 -1.57
C LYS A 88 9.67 -3.86 -2.12
N LYS A 89 10.42 -4.32 -3.12
CA LYS A 89 11.45 -3.52 -3.78
C LYS A 89 10.87 -2.27 -4.43
N GLN A 90 9.70 -2.39 -5.06
CA GLN A 90 8.99 -1.26 -5.65
C GLN A 90 8.61 -0.22 -4.60
N HIS A 91 8.08 -0.64 -3.44
CA HIS A 91 7.74 0.28 -2.35
C HIS A 91 8.96 0.97 -1.74
N GLN A 92 10.09 0.30 -1.69
CA GLN A 92 11.32 0.85 -1.11
C GLN A 92 12.10 1.75 -2.08
N HIS A 93 12.14 1.40 -3.35
CA HIS A 93 13.03 2.01 -4.33
C HIS A 93 12.31 2.56 -5.58
N GLY A 94 11.01 2.38 -5.68
CA GLY A 94 10.20 2.84 -6.81
C GLY A 94 10.25 1.92 -8.02
N TRP A 95 9.48 2.26 -9.03
CA TRP A 95 9.32 1.46 -10.25
C TRP A 95 10.60 1.38 -11.09
N LYS A 96 11.42 2.41 -11.06
CA LYS A 96 12.70 2.44 -11.79
C LYS A 96 13.64 1.32 -11.35
N ALA A 97 13.58 0.92 -10.08
CA ALA A 97 14.40 -0.17 -9.56
C ALA A 97 14.04 -1.52 -10.19
N LEU A 98 12.83 -1.67 -10.72
CA LEU A 98 12.36 -2.84 -11.45
C LEU A 98 12.54 -2.69 -12.97
N GLY A 99 13.02 -1.55 -13.44
CA GLY A 99 13.20 -1.27 -14.87
C GLY A 99 11.93 -0.85 -15.60
N PHE A 100 10.89 -0.40 -14.88
CA PHE A 100 9.61 0.00 -15.47
C PHE A 100 9.46 1.52 -15.53
N ASP A 101 9.07 2.02 -16.68
CA ASP A 101 8.62 3.39 -16.87
C ASP A 101 7.08 3.48 -16.87
N ALA A 102 6.53 4.68 -16.85
CA ALA A 102 5.09 4.89 -16.80
C ALA A 102 4.33 4.27 -17.99
N PRO A 103 4.76 4.42 -19.26
CA PRO A 103 4.09 3.76 -20.37
C PRO A 103 4.10 2.24 -20.26
N THR A 104 5.20 1.64 -19.82
CA THR A 104 5.31 0.19 -19.63
C THR A 104 4.34 -0.29 -18.57
N LEU A 105 4.24 0.42 -17.43
CA LEU A 105 3.30 0.09 -16.37
C LEU A 105 1.86 0.13 -16.84
N GLN A 106 1.48 1.16 -17.59
CA GLN A 106 0.14 1.28 -18.15
C GLN A 106 -0.18 0.12 -19.11
N HIS A 107 0.78 -0.26 -19.93
CA HIS A 107 0.62 -1.38 -20.86
C HIS A 107 0.44 -2.71 -20.11
N LEU A 108 1.24 -2.95 -19.08
CA LEU A 108 1.12 -4.15 -18.25
C LEU A 108 -0.22 -4.22 -17.53
N ALA A 109 -0.71 -3.10 -17.00
CA ALA A 109 -2.03 -3.03 -16.38
C ALA A 109 -3.14 -3.29 -17.39
N TYR A 110 -3.03 -2.72 -18.59
CA TYR A 110 -3.96 -2.96 -19.69
C TYR A 110 -4.01 -4.44 -20.07
N LEU A 111 -2.86 -5.09 -20.24
CA LEU A 111 -2.79 -6.51 -20.59
C LEU A 111 -3.38 -7.39 -19.48
N THR A 112 -3.11 -7.06 -18.23
CA THR A 112 -3.65 -7.79 -17.07
C THR A 112 -5.18 -7.71 -17.05
N GLN A 113 -5.73 -6.55 -17.29
CA GLN A 113 -7.17 -6.33 -17.37
C GLN A 113 -7.80 -7.03 -18.58
N TRP A 114 -7.15 -6.93 -19.72
CA TRP A 114 -7.62 -7.59 -20.95
C TRP A 114 -7.70 -9.10 -20.79
N ARG A 115 -6.67 -9.73 -20.24
CA ARG A 115 -6.65 -11.17 -19.97
C ARG A 115 -7.74 -11.60 -19.00
N TRP A 116 -8.03 -10.77 -18.01
CA TRP A 116 -9.10 -11.02 -17.06
C TRP A 116 -10.48 -10.96 -17.73
N ALA A 117 -10.71 -9.96 -18.58
CA ALA A 117 -12.00 -9.73 -19.24
C ALA A 117 -12.29 -10.73 -20.37
N THR A 118 -11.30 -11.41 -20.88
CA THR A 118 -11.45 -12.46 -21.90
C THR A 118 -11.43 -13.85 -21.26
#